data_dfd6133a16e3ddbb7654d04a7a977a73
#
_entry.id   dfd6133a16e3ddbb7654d04a7a977a73
#
_cell.length_a   1.000
_cell.length_b   1.000
_cell.length_c   1.000
_cell.angle_alpha   90.00
_cell.angle_beta   90.00
_cell.angle_gamma   90.00
#
_symmetry.space_group_name_H-M   'P 1'
#
loop_
_entity.id
_entity.type
_entity.pdbx_description
1 polymer ?
#
loop_
_entity_poly.entity_id
_entity_poly.type
_entity_poly.pdbx_seq_one_letter_code
_entity_poly.pdbx_strand_id
1 'polypeptide(L)'
;LRVKNQKTGEVTKLEAGFVFLGAGGGALPLLQKSGIDEARGYGGFPVSGQWLVCQKPDIVKEHHSKVYGKAPIGAPPMSVPHLDTRIINGEPALLFGPFAGFTTRFLKQGSIFDLIGSVRATNLRPMLSVSKSNMDLTRYLIGEVFQSHADRVNSLRNFFPDAREDDWKLQMAGQRVQIIKQTEEGGGKLEFGTEIVAAKDGTLAALLGASPGASTAANAMIDVLERCFPEKIKSGQWQSRMKELVPSYGQSLVDNEELLNSVRERTLSTLKLR
;
A
#
# COMPACT_ATOMS: atom_id res chain seq x y z
N LEU A 1 -18.07 -17.74 4.25
CA LEU A 1 -17.04 -17.57 3.22
C LEU A 1 -17.09 -18.73 2.22
N ARG A 2 -16.79 -18.40 0.95
CA ARG A 2 -16.55 -19.42 -0.09
C ARG A 2 -15.10 -19.29 -0.55
N VAL A 3 -14.32 -20.31 -0.30
CA VAL A 3 -12.89 -20.37 -0.64
C VAL A 3 -12.69 -21.35 -1.77
N LYS A 4 -12.10 -20.90 -2.88
CA LYS A 4 -11.76 -21.75 -4.03
C LYS A 4 -10.26 -22.03 -4.04
N ASN A 5 -9.88 -23.29 -3.99
CA ASN A 5 -8.50 -23.70 -4.24
C ASN A 5 -8.16 -23.46 -5.71
N GLN A 6 -7.18 -22.62 -5.99
CA GLN A 6 -6.83 -22.24 -7.37
C GLN A 6 -6.15 -23.39 -8.15
N LYS A 7 -5.56 -24.36 -7.46
CA LYS A 7 -4.91 -25.52 -8.11
C LYS A 7 -5.88 -26.64 -8.40
N THR A 8 -6.77 -26.95 -7.44
CA THR A 8 -7.69 -28.11 -7.58
C THR A 8 -9.06 -27.69 -8.11
N GLY A 9 -9.42 -26.41 -8.02
CA GLY A 9 -10.75 -25.91 -8.36
C GLY A 9 -11.81 -26.17 -7.27
N GLU A 10 -11.47 -26.91 -6.22
CA GLU A 10 -12.37 -27.24 -5.12
C GLU A 10 -12.86 -25.98 -4.40
N VAL A 11 -14.15 -25.98 -4.04
CA VAL A 11 -14.79 -24.88 -3.32
C VAL A 11 -15.24 -25.34 -1.94
N THR A 12 -14.64 -24.73 -0.91
CA THR A 12 -14.99 -24.99 0.50
C THR A 12 -15.82 -23.83 1.05
N LYS A 13 -16.87 -24.15 1.82
CA LYS A 13 -17.61 -23.17 2.63
C LYS A 13 -17.01 -23.14 4.03
N LEU A 14 -16.71 -21.96 4.54
CA LEU A 14 -16.20 -21.74 5.89
C LEU A 14 -17.12 -20.77 6.63
N GLU A 15 -17.33 -21.02 7.90
CA GLU A 15 -17.97 -20.10 8.85
C GLU A 15 -16.91 -19.53 9.78
N ALA A 16 -17.00 -18.24 10.08
CA ALA A 16 -16.06 -17.55 10.96
C ALA A 16 -16.81 -16.44 11.70
N GLY A 17 -16.47 -16.27 12.98
CA GLY A 17 -17.03 -15.17 13.79
C GLY A 17 -16.48 -13.80 13.43
N PHE A 18 -15.32 -13.75 12.75
CA PHE A 18 -14.70 -12.52 12.27
C PHE A 18 -13.93 -12.77 10.98
N VAL A 19 -13.96 -11.81 10.07
CA VAL A 19 -13.23 -11.84 8.80
C VAL A 19 -12.41 -10.56 8.62
N PHE A 20 -11.10 -10.72 8.41
CA PHE A 20 -10.22 -9.60 8.04
C PHE A 20 -9.84 -9.68 6.56
N LEU A 21 -10.13 -8.62 5.81
CA LEU A 21 -9.80 -8.49 4.39
C LEU A 21 -8.49 -7.71 4.21
N GLY A 22 -7.35 -8.41 4.31
CA GLY A 22 -6.00 -7.86 4.10
C GLY A 22 -5.43 -8.18 2.71
N ALA A 23 -6.24 -8.09 1.65
CA ALA A 23 -5.91 -8.57 0.31
C ALA A 23 -5.28 -7.52 -0.62
N GLY A 24 -4.69 -6.44 -0.08
CA GLY A 24 -4.12 -5.34 -0.87
C GLY A 24 -5.16 -4.76 -1.84
N GLY A 25 -4.81 -4.61 -3.13
CA GLY A 25 -5.75 -4.12 -4.13
C GLY A 25 -7.01 -4.98 -4.29
N GLY A 26 -6.96 -6.26 -3.90
CA GLY A 26 -8.12 -7.16 -3.90
C GLY A 26 -9.09 -6.95 -2.74
N ALA A 27 -8.72 -6.16 -1.73
CA ALA A 27 -9.59 -5.93 -0.56
C ALA A 27 -10.86 -5.18 -0.92
N LEU A 28 -10.80 -4.16 -1.80
CA LEU A 28 -11.97 -3.40 -2.23
C LEU A 28 -13.04 -4.26 -2.92
N PRO A 29 -12.73 -5.09 -3.93
CA PRO A 29 -13.73 -5.99 -4.52
C PRO A 29 -14.32 -7.01 -3.53
N LEU A 30 -13.52 -7.50 -2.58
CA LEU A 30 -13.99 -8.40 -1.53
C LEU A 30 -14.92 -7.68 -0.55
N LEU A 31 -14.57 -6.47 -0.13
CA LEU A 31 -15.42 -5.62 0.70
C LEU A 31 -16.77 -5.32 0.02
N GLN A 32 -16.74 -4.98 -1.27
CA GLN A 32 -17.98 -4.78 -2.04
C GLN A 32 -18.85 -6.04 -2.13
N LYS A 33 -18.23 -7.23 -2.18
CA LYS A 33 -18.94 -8.51 -2.19
C LYS A 33 -19.50 -8.91 -0.82
N SER A 34 -18.98 -8.36 0.27
CA SER A 34 -19.48 -8.65 1.62
C SER A 34 -20.90 -8.13 1.82
N GLY A 35 -21.25 -7.04 1.12
CA GLY A 35 -22.58 -6.43 1.17
C GLY A 35 -22.86 -5.60 2.44
N ILE A 36 -21.86 -5.33 3.28
CA ILE A 36 -22.02 -4.45 4.44
C ILE A 36 -22.29 -3.00 3.98
N ASP A 37 -23.09 -2.27 4.74
CA ASP A 37 -23.46 -0.90 4.39
C ASP A 37 -22.26 0.05 4.40
N GLU A 38 -21.31 -0.19 5.26
CA GLU A 38 -20.07 0.58 5.38
C GLU A 38 -19.18 0.49 4.14
N ALA A 39 -19.41 -0.48 3.24
CA ALA A 39 -18.72 -0.61 1.96
C ALA A 39 -19.19 0.40 0.90
N ARG A 40 -20.30 1.09 1.13
CA ARG A 40 -20.90 2.00 0.15
C ARG A 40 -20.03 3.24 -0.05
N GLY A 41 -19.99 3.74 -1.29
CA GLY A 41 -19.25 4.95 -1.64
C GLY A 41 -17.75 4.79 -1.79
N TYR A 42 -17.20 3.60 -1.52
CA TYR A 42 -15.78 3.32 -1.75
C TYR A 42 -15.51 2.93 -3.20
N GLY A 43 -14.53 3.58 -3.82
CA GLY A 43 -14.00 3.28 -5.15
C GLY A 43 -12.48 3.09 -5.12
N GLY A 44 -11.92 2.65 -6.24
CA GLY A 44 -10.48 2.47 -6.40
C GLY A 44 -9.90 3.34 -7.51
N PHE A 45 -8.73 3.91 -7.26
CA PHE A 45 -7.89 4.60 -8.25
C PHE A 45 -6.57 3.83 -8.34
N PRO A 46 -6.45 2.90 -9.31
CA PRO A 46 -5.28 2.03 -9.39
C PRO A 46 -4.10 2.72 -10.06
N VAL A 47 -2.92 2.54 -9.45
CA VAL A 47 -1.64 3.06 -9.91
C VAL A 47 -0.65 1.91 -9.97
N SER A 48 0.07 1.77 -11.09
CA SER A 48 1.19 0.85 -11.22
C SER A 48 2.49 1.49 -10.75
N GLY A 49 3.42 0.66 -10.29
CA GLY A 49 4.80 1.06 -10.05
C GLY A 49 5.76 0.19 -10.86
N GLN A 50 6.78 0.81 -11.44
CA GLN A 50 7.84 0.15 -12.20
C GLN A 50 9.20 0.59 -11.69
N TRP A 51 10.19 -0.28 -11.79
CA TRP A 51 11.58 -0.01 -11.44
C TRP A 51 12.50 -0.32 -12.59
N LEU A 52 13.52 0.51 -12.78
CA LEU A 52 14.74 0.07 -13.44
C LEU A 52 15.53 -0.75 -12.44
N VAL A 53 15.91 -1.96 -12.82
CA VAL A 53 16.67 -2.90 -11.96
C VAL A 53 17.95 -3.29 -12.64
N CYS A 54 19.07 -3.15 -11.93
CA CYS A 54 20.38 -3.67 -12.32
C CYS A 54 20.83 -4.73 -11.32
N GLN A 55 21.26 -5.89 -11.83
CA GLN A 55 21.78 -7.02 -11.05
C GLN A 55 23.23 -7.38 -11.44
N LYS A 56 23.92 -6.52 -12.22
CA LYS A 56 25.31 -6.74 -12.58
C LYS A 56 26.22 -6.47 -11.38
N PRO A 57 26.98 -7.47 -10.88
CA PRO A 57 27.78 -7.32 -9.65
C PRO A 57 28.75 -6.14 -9.70
N ASP A 58 29.37 -5.91 -10.87
CA ASP A 58 30.33 -4.82 -11.04
C ASP A 58 29.72 -3.44 -10.91
N ILE A 59 28.44 -3.28 -11.27
CA ILE A 59 27.70 -2.03 -11.13
C ILE A 59 27.09 -1.92 -9.72
N VAL A 60 26.54 -3.01 -9.20
CA VAL A 60 25.90 -3.02 -7.88
C VAL A 60 26.85 -2.64 -6.76
N LYS A 61 28.13 -3.05 -6.84
CA LYS A 61 29.17 -2.70 -5.86
C LYS A 61 29.54 -1.21 -5.80
N GLU A 62 29.12 -0.42 -6.78
CA GLU A 62 29.41 1.02 -6.84
C GLU A 62 28.44 1.88 -6.02
N HIS A 63 27.31 1.29 -5.57
CA HIS A 63 26.29 2.02 -4.82
C HIS A 63 25.71 1.17 -3.68
N HIS A 64 25.81 1.65 -2.43
CA HIS A 64 25.44 0.91 -1.23
C HIS A 64 24.41 1.64 -0.35
N SER A 65 23.79 2.70 -0.87
CA SER A 65 22.90 3.55 -0.09
C SER A 65 21.52 3.68 -0.73
N LYS A 66 20.64 4.42 -0.08
CA LYS A 66 19.37 4.85 -0.60
C LYS A 66 19.38 6.36 -0.76
N VAL A 67 19.29 6.83 -1.99
CA VAL A 67 19.30 8.26 -2.34
C VAL A 67 17.96 8.66 -2.92
N TYR A 68 17.30 9.62 -2.28
CA TYR A 68 16.08 10.23 -2.78
C TYR A 68 16.36 11.49 -3.59
N GLY A 69 15.63 11.66 -4.69
CA GLY A 69 15.54 12.91 -5.40
C GLY A 69 14.54 13.88 -4.78
N LYS A 70 14.34 14.99 -5.45
CA LYS A 70 13.22 15.89 -5.17
C LYS A 70 12.06 15.59 -6.12
N ALA A 71 10.84 15.69 -5.63
CA ALA A 71 9.67 15.62 -6.49
C ALA A 71 9.71 16.80 -7.48
N PRO A 72 9.45 16.60 -8.77
CA PRO A 72 9.21 17.70 -9.69
C PRO A 72 8.07 18.59 -9.20
N ILE A 73 8.12 19.87 -9.52
CA ILE A 73 7.05 20.82 -9.15
C ILE A 73 5.73 20.33 -9.77
N GLY A 74 4.70 20.14 -8.94
CA GLY A 74 3.39 19.64 -9.37
C GLY A 74 3.26 18.11 -9.46
N ALA A 75 4.35 17.35 -9.26
CA ALA A 75 4.27 15.89 -9.20
C ALA A 75 3.72 15.40 -7.85
N PRO A 76 2.95 14.29 -7.83
CA PRO A 76 2.45 13.75 -6.58
C PRO A 76 3.60 13.23 -5.69
N PRO A 77 3.48 13.34 -4.36
CA PRO A 77 4.55 12.94 -3.43
C PRO A 77 5.05 11.50 -3.59
N MET A 78 4.21 10.63 -4.14
CA MET A 78 4.51 9.21 -4.35
C MET A 78 5.44 8.93 -5.54
N SER A 79 5.71 9.92 -6.39
CA SER A 79 6.54 9.80 -7.58
C SER A 79 7.97 10.31 -7.40
N VAL A 80 8.41 10.49 -6.14
CA VAL A 80 9.80 10.88 -5.87
C VAL A 80 10.74 9.75 -6.28
N PRO A 81 11.57 9.94 -7.30
CA PRO A 81 12.49 8.91 -7.71
C PRO A 81 13.59 8.73 -6.67
N HIS A 82 14.03 7.50 -6.50
CA HIS A 82 15.17 7.17 -5.64
C HIS A 82 15.96 6.01 -6.22
N LEU A 83 17.26 6.02 -5.96
CA LEU A 83 18.18 4.91 -6.23
C LEU A 83 18.41 4.16 -4.93
N ASP A 84 18.23 2.86 -4.94
CA ASP A 84 18.17 2.03 -3.74
C ASP A 84 18.93 0.70 -3.97
N THR A 85 19.83 0.35 -3.06
CA THR A 85 20.41 -0.98 -3.03
C THR A 85 19.53 -1.90 -2.20
N ARG A 86 19.12 -3.02 -2.78
CA ARG A 86 18.29 -4.04 -2.12
C ARG A 86 18.81 -5.43 -2.31
N ILE A 87 18.52 -6.29 -1.35
CA ILE A 87 18.72 -7.73 -1.49
C ILE A 87 17.44 -8.35 -2.03
N ILE A 88 17.50 -8.96 -3.20
CA ILE A 88 16.36 -9.61 -3.87
C ILE A 88 16.72 -11.08 -4.08
N ASN A 89 15.98 -11.98 -3.45
CA ASN A 89 16.25 -13.43 -3.47
C ASN A 89 17.66 -13.81 -3.02
N GLY A 90 18.21 -13.06 -2.04
CA GLY A 90 19.57 -13.28 -1.54
C GLY A 90 20.68 -12.54 -2.28
N GLU A 91 20.38 -11.93 -3.43
CA GLU A 91 21.35 -11.23 -4.26
C GLU A 91 21.14 -9.71 -4.22
N PRO A 92 22.22 -8.93 -4.17
CA PRO A 92 22.11 -7.48 -4.20
C PRO A 92 21.73 -6.97 -5.60
N ALA A 93 20.89 -5.95 -5.62
CA ALA A 93 20.44 -5.29 -6.84
C ALA A 93 20.28 -3.79 -6.61
N LEU A 94 20.50 -2.99 -7.65
CA LEU A 94 20.15 -1.58 -7.67
C LEU A 94 18.77 -1.40 -8.28
N LEU A 95 17.93 -0.60 -7.63
CA LEU A 95 16.60 -0.26 -8.10
C LEU A 95 16.47 1.25 -8.21
N PHE A 96 16.05 1.73 -9.37
CA PHE A 96 15.75 3.14 -9.58
C PHE A 96 14.27 3.35 -9.96
N GLY A 97 13.62 4.30 -9.31
CA GLY A 97 12.21 4.62 -9.47
C GLY A 97 11.57 5.05 -8.15
N PRO A 98 10.27 4.77 -7.91
CA PRO A 98 9.36 4.10 -8.84
C PRO A 98 8.90 5.04 -9.96
N PHE A 99 8.70 4.47 -11.14
CA PHE A 99 7.94 5.11 -12.22
C PHE A 99 6.47 4.73 -12.02
N ALA A 100 5.67 5.73 -11.67
CA ALA A 100 4.25 5.52 -11.45
C ALA A 100 3.51 5.61 -12.79
N GLY A 101 2.50 4.78 -13.00
CA GLY A 101 1.70 4.81 -14.21
C GLY A 101 0.24 4.47 -13.93
N PHE A 102 -0.66 4.93 -14.80
CA PHE A 102 -2.06 4.54 -14.74
C PHE A 102 -2.21 3.05 -15.09
N THR A 103 -3.09 2.36 -14.39
CA THR A 103 -3.46 0.98 -14.69
C THR A 103 -4.94 0.77 -14.38
N THR A 104 -5.55 -0.24 -14.99
CA THR A 104 -6.91 -0.68 -14.64
C THR A 104 -6.91 -1.93 -13.75
N ARG A 105 -5.74 -2.52 -13.52
CA ARG A 105 -5.58 -3.71 -12.68
C ARG A 105 -5.39 -3.33 -11.23
N PHE A 106 -6.03 -4.06 -10.33
CA PHE A 106 -5.90 -3.86 -8.88
C PHE A 106 -4.75 -4.66 -8.27
N LEU A 107 -4.35 -5.74 -8.90
CA LEU A 107 -3.25 -6.59 -8.49
C LEU A 107 -2.28 -6.82 -9.68
N LYS A 108 -1.03 -7.13 -9.38
CA LYS A 108 0.00 -7.42 -10.40
C LYS A 108 -0.46 -8.49 -11.41
N GLN A 109 -1.17 -9.48 -10.93
CA GLN A 109 -1.77 -10.57 -11.73
C GLN A 109 -3.30 -10.42 -11.86
N GLY A 110 -3.82 -9.21 -11.61
CA GLY A 110 -5.24 -8.91 -11.73
C GLY A 110 -5.71 -8.76 -13.19
N SER A 111 -7.01 -8.57 -13.34
CA SER A 111 -7.66 -8.37 -14.64
C SER A 111 -7.62 -6.90 -15.06
N ILE A 112 -7.53 -6.65 -16.37
CA ILE A 112 -7.73 -5.31 -16.94
C ILE A 112 -9.13 -4.77 -16.68
N PHE A 113 -10.07 -5.63 -16.33
CA PHE A 113 -11.45 -5.27 -15.98
C PHE A 113 -11.66 -4.99 -14.48
N ASP A 114 -10.63 -5.06 -13.63
CA ASP A 114 -10.78 -4.88 -12.19
C ASP A 114 -11.39 -3.51 -11.83
N LEU A 115 -10.90 -2.43 -12.46
CA LEU A 115 -11.43 -1.09 -12.24
C LEU A 115 -12.91 -0.98 -12.65
N ILE A 116 -13.24 -1.41 -13.87
CA ILE A 116 -14.63 -1.37 -14.37
C ILE A 116 -15.52 -2.28 -13.52
N GLY A 117 -15.04 -3.48 -13.18
CA GLY A 117 -15.74 -4.44 -12.32
C GLY A 117 -15.96 -3.96 -10.89
N SER A 118 -15.27 -2.93 -10.44
CA SER A 118 -15.45 -2.31 -9.12
C SER A 118 -16.48 -1.16 -9.09
N VAL A 119 -16.93 -0.70 -10.25
CA VAL A 119 -17.92 0.37 -10.34
C VAL A 119 -19.29 -0.13 -9.86
N ARG A 120 -19.93 0.64 -8.99
CA ARG A 120 -21.26 0.40 -8.42
C ARG A 120 -22.05 1.70 -8.49
N ALA A 121 -23.38 1.62 -8.44
CA ALA A 121 -24.24 2.81 -8.38
C ALA A 121 -23.85 3.73 -7.20
N THR A 122 -23.44 3.14 -6.08
CA THR A 122 -23.07 3.87 -4.85
C THR A 122 -21.74 4.60 -4.92
N ASN A 123 -20.81 4.18 -5.81
CA ASN A 123 -19.48 4.81 -5.93
C ASN A 123 -19.25 5.54 -7.26
N LEU A 124 -20.18 5.47 -8.21
CA LEU A 124 -20.04 6.09 -9.53
C LEU A 124 -19.82 7.60 -9.44
N ARG A 125 -20.67 8.29 -8.67
CA ARG A 125 -20.56 9.75 -8.47
C ARG A 125 -19.25 10.16 -7.79
N PRO A 126 -18.80 9.53 -6.68
CA PRO A 126 -17.48 9.74 -6.11
C PRO A 126 -16.34 9.52 -7.11
N MET A 127 -16.38 8.44 -7.89
CA MET A 127 -15.33 8.13 -8.86
C MET A 127 -15.25 9.18 -9.99
N LEU A 128 -16.39 9.62 -10.51
CA LEU A 128 -16.44 10.69 -11.53
C LEU A 128 -15.94 12.02 -10.96
N SER A 129 -16.31 12.36 -9.72
CA SER A 129 -15.84 13.56 -9.03
C SER A 129 -14.31 13.56 -8.89
N VAL A 130 -13.73 12.48 -8.42
CA VAL A 130 -12.27 12.33 -8.28
C VAL A 130 -11.58 12.38 -9.64
N SER A 131 -12.11 11.72 -10.67
CA SER A 131 -11.55 11.77 -12.02
C SER A 131 -11.49 13.20 -12.56
N LYS A 132 -12.51 14.01 -12.30
CA LYS A 132 -12.55 15.41 -12.71
C LYS A 132 -11.58 16.28 -11.90
N SER A 133 -11.56 16.12 -10.58
CA SER A 133 -10.71 16.96 -9.70
C SER A 133 -9.23 16.60 -9.72
N ASN A 134 -8.88 15.39 -10.20
CA ASN A 134 -7.50 14.91 -10.30
C ASN A 134 -7.06 14.65 -11.76
N MET A 135 -7.56 15.48 -12.69
CA MET A 135 -7.24 15.32 -14.12
C MET A 135 -5.73 15.45 -14.39
N ASP A 136 -5.06 16.37 -13.71
CA ASP A 136 -3.62 16.57 -13.88
C ASP A 136 -2.81 15.37 -13.39
N LEU A 137 -3.20 14.77 -12.25
CA LEU A 137 -2.63 13.50 -11.79
C LEU A 137 -2.86 12.38 -12.82
N THR A 138 -4.06 12.29 -13.37
CA THR A 138 -4.39 11.26 -14.36
C THR A 138 -3.57 11.43 -15.63
N ARG A 139 -3.45 12.66 -16.14
CA ARG A 139 -2.60 12.99 -17.32
C ARG A 139 -1.13 12.66 -17.05
N TYR A 140 -0.62 13.04 -15.88
CA TYR A 140 0.73 12.71 -15.47
C TYR A 140 0.97 11.19 -15.49
N LEU A 141 0.10 10.41 -14.84
CA LEU A 141 0.23 8.94 -14.79
C LEU A 141 0.11 8.28 -16.17
N ILE A 142 -0.70 8.83 -17.06
CA ILE A 142 -0.79 8.37 -18.45
C ILE A 142 0.53 8.69 -19.17
N GLY A 143 1.08 9.89 -19.03
CA GLY A 143 2.37 10.28 -19.59
C GLY A 143 3.51 9.35 -19.17
N GLU A 144 3.55 8.98 -17.89
CA GLU A 144 4.54 8.07 -17.33
C GLU A 144 4.50 6.66 -17.96
N VAL A 145 3.31 6.19 -18.38
CA VAL A 145 3.17 4.90 -19.08
C VAL A 145 3.86 4.92 -20.45
N PHE A 146 3.87 6.07 -21.11
CA PHE A 146 4.45 6.22 -22.47
C PHE A 146 5.93 6.60 -22.47
N GLN A 147 6.58 6.77 -21.31
CA GLN A 147 8.02 6.98 -21.27
C GLN A 147 8.78 5.80 -21.89
N SER A 148 9.76 6.11 -22.72
CA SER A 148 10.66 5.11 -23.26
C SER A 148 11.65 4.57 -22.21
N HIS A 149 12.31 3.46 -22.53
CA HIS A 149 13.39 2.95 -21.68
C HIS A 149 14.53 3.97 -21.56
N ALA A 150 14.90 4.60 -22.67
CA ALA A 150 15.94 5.63 -22.73
C ALA A 150 15.61 6.84 -21.83
N ASP A 151 14.35 7.33 -21.81
CA ASP A 151 13.94 8.44 -20.94
C ASP A 151 14.10 8.10 -19.47
N ARG A 152 13.74 6.87 -19.09
CA ARG A 152 13.90 6.40 -17.71
C ARG A 152 15.38 6.29 -17.31
N VAL A 153 16.24 5.79 -18.20
CA VAL A 153 17.68 5.73 -17.95
C VAL A 153 18.29 7.13 -17.93
N ASN A 154 17.82 8.07 -18.76
CA ASN A 154 18.23 9.47 -18.66
C ASN A 154 17.89 10.09 -17.31
N SER A 155 16.73 9.76 -16.75
CA SER A 155 16.37 10.19 -15.39
C SER A 155 17.27 9.57 -14.32
N LEU A 156 17.66 8.30 -14.50
CA LEU A 156 18.60 7.60 -13.63
C LEU A 156 20.00 8.23 -13.63
N ARG A 157 20.48 8.76 -14.78
CA ARG A 157 21.81 9.39 -14.89
C ARG A 157 21.98 10.60 -13.98
N ASN A 158 20.90 11.21 -13.48
CA ASN A 158 20.98 12.24 -12.43
C ASN A 158 21.43 11.66 -11.06
N PHE A 159 21.35 10.35 -10.86
CA PHE A 159 21.72 9.63 -9.63
C PHE A 159 22.93 8.72 -9.84
N PHE A 160 23.07 8.18 -11.03
CA PHE A 160 24.11 7.27 -11.44
C PHE A 160 24.57 7.66 -12.86
N PRO A 161 25.54 8.62 -13.00
CA PRO A 161 25.90 9.24 -14.28
C PRO A 161 26.30 8.25 -15.37
N ASP A 162 27.00 7.17 -14.99
CA ASP A 162 27.54 6.17 -15.91
C ASP A 162 26.52 5.08 -16.30
N ALA A 163 25.22 5.28 -16.01
CA ALA A 163 24.19 4.31 -16.33
C ALA A 163 24.07 4.09 -17.85
N ARG A 164 24.20 2.82 -18.26
CA ARG A 164 24.02 2.36 -19.64
C ARG A 164 22.69 1.62 -19.77
N GLU A 165 21.96 1.85 -20.85
CA GLU A 165 20.62 1.29 -21.06
C GLU A 165 20.60 -0.25 -20.98
N ASP A 166 21.62 -0.93 -21.50
CA ASP A 166 21.71 -2.39 -21.52
C ASP A 166 21.92 -3.03 -20.14
N ASP A 167 22.28 -2.24 -19.14
CA ASP A 167 22.55 -2.72 -17.78
C ASP A 167 21.30 -2.73 -16.90
N TRP A 168 20.26 -2.03 -17.32
CA TRP A 168 19.05 -1.82 -16.54
C TRP A 168 17.83 -2.42 -17.24
N LYS A 169 17.01 -3.13 -16.48
CA LYS A 169 15.79 -3.75 -16.98
C LYS A 169 14.58 -3.17 -16.29
N LEU A 170 13.57 -2.82 -17.07
CA LEU A 170 12.29 -2.36 -16.51
C LEU A 170 11.53 -3.55 -15.92
N GLN A 171 11.17 -3.46 -14.66
CA GLN A 171 10.40 -4.48 -13.95
C GLN A 171 9.16 -3.88 -13.29
N MET A 172 8.05 -4.62 -13.35
CA MET A 172 6.83 -4.27 -12.63
C MET A 172 7.04 -4.48 -11.13
N ALA A 173 6.96 -3.41 -10.34
CA ALA A 173 7.02 -3.46 -8.89
C ALA A 173 5.73 -4.03 -8.31
N GLY A 174 4.60 -3.45 -8.67
CA GLY A 174 3.27 -3.86 -8.21
C GLY A 174 2.20 -2.85 -8.59
N GLN A 175 0.98 -3.12 -8.14
CA GLN A 175 -0.13 -2.20 -8.22
C GLN A 175 -0.50 -1.69 -6.84
N ARG A 176 -0.97 -0.45 -6.83
CA ARG A 176 -1.51 0.24 -5.67
C ARG A 176 -2.92 0.70 -6.02
N VAL A 177 -3.88 0.41 -5.18
CA VAL A 177 -5.23 0.95 -5.32
C VAL A 177 -5.40 2.04 -4.28
N GLN A 178 -5.33 3.30 -4.71
CA GLN A 178 -5.70 4.43 -3.86
C GLN A 178 -7.21 4.44 -3.68
N ILE A 179 -7.65 4.82 -2.52
CA ILE A 179 -9.05 4.75 -2.18
C ILE A 179 -9.75 6.05 -2.53
N ILE A 180 -10.86 5.92 -3.22
CA ILE A 180 -11.84 6.97 -3.40
C ILE A 180 -12.89 6.78 -2.32
N LYS A 181 -13.12 7.80 -1.50
CA LYS A 181 -14.12 7.82 -0.45
C LYS A 181 -15.18 8.86 -0.78
N GLN A 182 -16.45 8.52 -0.58
CA GLN A 182 -17.53 9.48 -0.73
C GLN A 182 -17.45 10.53 0.37
N THR A 183 -17.63 11.81 -0.01
CA THR A 183 -17.75 12.93 0.92
C THR A 183 -19.22 13.09 1.37
N GLU A 184 -19.45 13.83 2.45
CA GLU A 184 -20.79 14.13 2.97
C GLU A 184 -21.67 14.82 1.92
N GLU A 185 -21.09 15.64 1.05
CA GLU A 185 -21.73 16.33 -0.06
C GLU A 185 -22.04 15.39 -1.26
N GLY A 186 -21.70 14.11 -1.16
CA GLY A 186 -21.89 13.11 -2.19
C GLY A 186 -20.89 13.15 -3.34
N GLY A 187 -19.84 13.99 -3.24
CA GLY A 187 -18.68 13.96 -4.13
C GLY A 187 -17.72 12.81 -3.78
N GLY A 188 -16.50 12.89 -4.30
CA GLY A 188 -15.43 11.94 -3.99
C GLY A 188 -14.15 12.63 -3.57
N LYS A 189 -13.41 12.03 -2.65
CA LYS A 189 -12.06 12.40 -2.25
C LYS A 189 -11.11 11.24 -2.48
N LEU A 190 -9.94 11.53 -3.04
CA LEU A 190 -8.86 10.55 -3.17
C LEU A 190 -8.06 10.53 -1.86
N GLU A 191 -8.06 9.37 -1.19
CA GLU A 191 -7.32 9.19 0.06
C GLU A 191 -5.95 8.56 -0.23
N PHE A 192 -4.90 9.18 0.32
CA PHE A 192 -3.55 8.67 0.27
C PHE A 192 -3.20 8.03 1.62
N GLY A 193 -2.92 6.73 1.61
CA GLY A 193 -2.63 5.99 2.84
C GLY A 193 -3.47 4.74 2.98
N THR A 194 -3.75 4.36 4.22
CA THR A 194 -4.58 3.21 4.59
C THR A 194 -5.91 3.67 5.15
N GLU A 195 -6.96 2.94 4.82
CA GLU A 195 -8.32 3.13 5.34
C GLU A 195 -8.82 1.80 5.91
N ILE A 196 -9.34 1.83 7.13
CA ILE A 196 -9.97 0.66 7.75
C ILE A 196 -11.48 0.84 7.70
N VAL A 197 -12.15 -0.08 7.03
CA VAL A 197 -13.61 -0.17 6.97
C VAL A 197 -14.04 -1.37 7.81
N ALA A 198 -14.79 -1.13 8.87
CA ALA A 198 -15.28 -2.16 9.76
C ALA A 198 -16.82 -2.21 9.74
N ALA A 199 -17.39 -3.41 9.71
CA ALA A 199 -18.81 -3.62 9.87
C ALA A 199 -19.26 -3.19 11.28
N LYS A 200 -20.44 -2.58 11.39
CA LYS A 200 -21.03 -2.12 12.66
C LYS A 200 -21.14 -3.22 13.72
N ASP A 201 -21.38 -4.45 13.27
CA ASP A 201 -21.51 -5.62 14.15
C ASP A 201 -20.15 -6.23 14.56
N GLY A 202 -19.05 -5.67 14.10
CA GLY A 202 -17.69 -6.12 14.40
C GLY A 202 -17.29 -7.44 13.74
N THR A 203 -18.09 -7.99 12.82
CA THR A 203 -17.83 -9.31 12.21
C THR A 203 -16.87 -9.26 11.01
N LEU A 204 -16.62 -8.07 10.45
CA LEU A 204 -15.75 -7.90 9.30
C LEU A 204 -14.96 -6.59 9.40
N ALA A 205 -13.69 -6.65 9.04
CA ALA A 205 -12.89 -5.46 8.75
C ALA A 205 -12.12 -5.62 7.44
N ALA A 206 -11.95 -4.53 6.70
CA ALA A 206 -11.14 -4.46 5.50
C ALA A 206 -10.07 -3.38 5.64
N LEU A 207 -8.83 -3.70 5.28
CA LEU A 207 -7.76 -2.73 5.11
C LEU A 207 -7.67 -2.36 3.64
N LEU A 208 -8.00 -1.12 3.33
CA LEU A 208 -7.97 -0.56 1.99
C LEU A 208 -6.78 0.39 1.84
N GLY A 209 -6.47 0.75 0.59
CA GLY A 209 -5.39 1.68 0.27
C GLY A 209 -4.05 0.98 0.17
N ALA A 210 -2.96 1.73 0.36
CA ALA A 210 -1.67 1.22 0.02
C ALA A 210 -0.62 1.54 1.08
N SER A 211 0.11 2.56 0.99
CA SER A 211 1.31 2.84 1.77
C SER A 211 1.04 3.93 2.84
N PRO A 212 1.77 3.89 3.94
CA PRO A 212 2.85 2.99 4.29
C PRO A 212 2.32 1.72 4.98
N GLY A 213 2.56 0.53 4.37
CA GLY A 213 2.04 -0.74 4.89
C GLY A 213 2.83 -1.28 6.08
N ALA A 214 4.14 -1.52 5.90
CA ALA A 214 4.95 -2.19 6.90
C ALA A 214 5.13 -1.37 8.19
N SER A 215 5.39 -0.06 8.07
CA SER A 215 5.64 0.83 9.22
C SER A 215 4.38 1.13 10.06
N THR A 216 3.19 0.97 9.49
CA THR A 216 1.92 1.24 10.18
C THR A 216 1.11 -0.02 10.47
N ALA A 217 1.62 -1.21 10.09
CA ALA A 217 0.87 -2.46 10.20
C ALA A 217 0.39 -2.75 11.63
N ALA A 218 1.26 -2.57 12.63
CA ALA A 218 0.90 -2.80 14.02
C ALA A 218 -0.23 -1.86 14.48
N ASN A 219 -0.10 -0.57 14.17
CA ASN A 219 -1.13 0.42 14.50
C ASN A 219 -2.46 0.11 13.80
N ALA A 220 -2.42 -0.22 12.50
CA ALA A 220 -3.62 -0.59 11.78
C ALA A 220 -4.33 -1.81 12.38
N MET A 221 -3.57 -2.79 12.90
CA MET A 221 -4.17 -3.96 13.56
C MET A 221 -4.75 -3.61 14.93
N ILE A 222 -4.14 -2.70 15.68
CA ILE A 222 -4.70 -2.15 16.92
C ILE A 222 -6.04 -1.47 16.61
N ASP A 223 -6.10 -0.61 15.61
CA ASP A 223 -7.34 0.05 15.18
C ASP A 223 -8.43 -0.96 14.79
N VAL A 224 -8.09 -2.06 14.12
CA VAL A 224 -9.04 -3.15 13.81
C VAL A 224 -9.57 -3.79 15.08
N LEU A 225 -8.70 -4.09 16.05
CA LEU A 225 -9.13 -4.68 17.33
C LEU A 225 -10.05 -3.74 18.12
N GLU A 226 -9.72 -2.45 18.17
CA GLU A 226 -10.51 -1.45 18.86
C GLU A 226 -11.90 -1.25 18.23
N ARG A 227 -11.98 -1.26 16.90
CA ARG A 227 -13.25 -1.10 16.17
C ARG A 227 -14.14 -2.34 16.22
N CYS A 228 -13.53 -3.53 16.06
CA CYS A 228 -14.30 -4.78 15.94
C CYS A 228 -14.54 -5.50 17.28
N PHE A 229 -13.73 -5.22 18.30
CA PHE A 229 -13.80 -5.89 19.60
C PHE A 229 -13.76 -4.89 20.78
N PRO A 230 -14.56 -3.81 20.77
CA PRO A 230 -14.43 -2.72 21.75
C PRO A 230 -14.60 -3.19 23.19
N GLU A 231 -15.47 -4.15 23.47
CA GLU A 231 -15.68 -4.66 24.83
C GLU A 231 -14.54 -5.58 25.27
N LYS A 232 -13.97 -6.35 24.33
CA LYS A 232 -12.82 -7.22 24.67
C LYS A 232 -11.57 -6.39 24.93
N ILE A 233 -11.30 -5.37 24.10
CA ILE A 233 -10.10 -4.54 24.24
C ILE A 233 -10.09 -3.76 25.57
N LYS A 234 -11.26 -3.45 26.15
CA LYS A 234 -11.40 -2.79 27.45
C LYS A 234 -11.22 -3.77 28.62
N SER A 235 -11.30 -5.08 28.41
CA SER A 235 -11.14 -6.04 29.49
C SER A 235 -9.70 -6.07 30.03
N GLY A 236 -9.53 -6.31 31.35
CA GLY A 236 -8.22 -6.34 31.98
C GLY A 236 -7.26 -7.35 31.37
N GLN A 237 -7.79 -8.50 30.94
CA GLN A 237 -7.00 -9.54 30.27
C GLN A 237 -6.41 -9.05 28.93
N TRP A 238 -7.21 -8.40 28.10
CA TRP A 238 -6.76 -7.89 26.82
C TRP A 238 -5.84 -6.67 26.98
N GLN A 239 -6.14 -5.79 27.93
CA GLN A 239 -5.28 -4.64 28.26
C GLN A 239 -3.88 -5.10 28.69
N SER A 240 -3.78 -6.11 29.54
CA SER A 240 -2.50 -6.69 29.97
C SER A 240 -1.75 -7.29 28.77
N ARG A 241 -2.47 -8.04 27.92
CA ARG A 241 -1.86 -8.65 26.74
C ARG A 241 -1.40 -7.63 25.70
N MET A 242 -2.17 -6.55 25.50
CA MET A 242 -1.78 -5.47 24.59
C MET A 242 -0.51 -4.74 25.09
N LYS A 243 -0.38 -4.48 26.39
CA LYS A 243 0.83 -3.87 26.98
C LYS A 243 2.04 -4.81 26.92
N GLU A 244 1.85 -6.10 26.99
CA GLU A 244 2.92 -7.09 26.82
C GLU A 244 3.44 -7.09 25.37
N LEU A 245 2.53 -7.06 24.37
CA LEU A 245 2.87 -7.06 22.94
C LEU A 245 3.44 -5.72 22.50
N VAL A 246 2.82 -4.63 22.95
CA VAL A 246 3.15 -3.24 22.60
C VAL A 246 3.33 -2.46 23.91
N PRO A 247 4.54 -2.39 24.47
CA PRO A 247 4.77 -1.74 25.78
C PRO A 247 4.32 -0.28 25.88
N SER A 248 4.28 0.41 24.74
CA SER A 248 3.78 1.79 24.63
C SER A 248 2.26 1.88 24.41
N TYR A 249 1.53 0.77 24.46
CA TYR A 249 0.08 0.78 24.21
C TYR A 249 -0.65 1.73 25.18
N GLY A 250 -1.41 2.68 24.62
CA GLY A 250 -2.12 3.71 25.37
C GLY A 250 -1.23 4.84 25.95
N GLN A 251 0.04 4.92 25.54
CA GLN A 251 0.98 5.95 25.98
C GLN A 251 1.63 6.65 24.78
N SER A 252 1.96 7.93 24.92
CA SER A 252 2.69 8.70 23.93
C SER A 252 4.20 8.51 24.13
N LEU A 253 4.92 8.10 23.07
CA LEU A 253 6.38 8.07 23.08
C LEU A 253 7.00 9.45 22.90
N VAL A 254 6.23 10.44 22.44
CA VAL A 254 6.71 11.82 22.29
C VAL A 254 6.82 12.50 23.66
N ASP A 255 5.90 12.18 24.56
CA ASP A 255 5.79 12.83 25.87
C ASP A 255 6.48 12.05 26.99
N ASN A 256 7.04 10.87 26.70
CA ASN A 256 7.69 9.99 27.67
C ASN A 256 9.02 9.46 27.14
N GLU A 257 10.10 10.18 27.44
CA GLU A 257 11.45 9.87 26.98
C GLU A 257 11.98 8.54 27.55
N GLU A 258 11.68 8.21 28.79
CA GLU A 258 12.12 6.94 29.41
C GLU A 258 11.50 5.75 28.69
N LEU A 259 10.19 5.82 28.42
CA LEU A 259 9.47 4.79 27.68
C LEU A 259 9.99 4.70 26.24
N LEU A 260 10.23 5.82 25.57
CA LEU A 260 10.82 5.85 24.22
C LEU A 260 12.15 5.11 24.18
N ASN A 261 13.05 5.43 25.11
CA ASN A 261 14.39 4.82 25.19
C ASN A 261 14.29 3.31 25.48
N SER A 262 13.44 2.91 26.42
CA SER A 262 13.20 1.51 26.77
C SER A 262 12.66 0.69 25.58
N VAL A 263 11.65 1.22 24.88
CA VAL A 263 11.06 0.56 23.70
C VAL A 263 12.08 0.47 22.57
N ARG A 264 12.90 1.51 22.38
CA ARG A 264 13.95 1.55 21.37
C ARG A 264 15.03 0.51 21.63
N GLU A 265 15.55 0.42 22.86
CA GLU A 265 16.55 -0.58 23.25
C GLU A 265 16.03 -2.01 23.06
N ARG A 266 14.81 -2.29 23.52
CA ARG A 266 14.15 -3.58 23.30
C ARG A 266 14.04 -3.93 21.81
N THR A 267 13.62 -2.97 20.98
CA THR A 267 13.43 -3.17 19.54
C THR A 267 14.76 -3.46 18.84
N LEU A 268 15.79 -2.65 19.11
CA LEU A 268 17.12 -2.82 18.53
C LEU A 268 17.72 -4.18 18.91
N SER A 269 17.60 -4.58 20.19
CA SER A 269 18.08 -5.88 20.67
C SER A 269 17.31 -7.04 20.03
N THR A 270 15.98 -6.97 19.99
CA THR A 270 15.12 -8.03 19.41
C THR A 270 15.39 -8.24 17.93
N LEU A 271 15.59 -7.15 17.19
CA LEU A 271 15.86 -7.17 15.75
C LEU A 271 17.35 -7.39 15.41
N LYS A 272 18.21 -7.49 16.43
CA LYS A 272 19.69 -7.64 16.27
C LYS A 272 20.28 -6.53 15.38
N LEU A 273 19.84 -5.30 15.61
CA LEU A 273 20.34 -4.11 14.91
C LEU A 273 21.49 -3.43 15.67
N ARG A 274 21.86 -3.97 16.81
CA ARG A 274 23.06 -3.69 17.61
C ARG A 274 23.72 -4.98 18.03
#